data_8c35d84fb1ef1e53633d51da37c6c43b
#
_entry.id   8c35d84fb1ef1e53633d51da37c6c43b
#
_cell.length_a   1.000
_cell.length_b   1.000
_cell.length_c   1.000
_cell.angle_alpha   90.00
_cell.angle_beta   90.00
_cell.angle_gamma   90.00
#
_symmetry.space_group_name_H-M   'P 1'
#
loop_
_entity.id
_entity.type
_entity.pdbx_description
1 polymer ?
#
loop_
_entity_poly.entity_id
_entity_poly.type
_entity_poly.pdbx_seq_one_letter_code
_entity_poly.pdbx_strand_id
1 'polypeptide(L)'
;MARGRKTMELIAWGVAIYALICAAVYFANRAFIYFPDPVRVAPGQVGLAGVKEVEIVTADGVALVGWYAPAQEGKPTILYFHGNASNAANRAPRIAAIAQDGFGLLYLNNRGYGGSGGKPSEEKNAADAIAAYDYLVSLGVPANTIVAYGESLGSGQAIALATKRSLAAMVLESPLTSVIDVAKGTYFWLPLNLLIVDTYKNEENIRYARAPVLVLHGERDGVIPVEMGMRLFRAANEPKRIKIFPNGRHVDLFEHGAW
;
A
#
# COMPACT_ATOMS: atom_id res chain seq x y z
N MET A 1 56.12 7.15 10.63
CA MET A 1 55.07 8.19 10.76
C MET A 1 54.22 8.40 9.48
N ALA A 2 54.82 8.45 8.26
CA ALA A 2 54.06 8.69 7.01
C ALA A 2 53.03 7.62 6.66
N ARG A 3 53.26 6.32 6.97
CA ARG A 3 52.37 5.22 6.67
C ARG A 3 51.07 5.27 7.52
N GLY A 4 51.16 5.63 8.80
CA GLY A 4 50.03 5.80 9.70
C GLY A 4 49.12 6.98 9.30
N ARG A 5 49.72 8.09 8.82
CA ARG A 5 48.96 9.25 8.34
C ARG A 5 48.11 8.91 7.10
N LYS A 6 48.69 8.21 6.11
CA LYS A 6 47.93 7.76 4.91
C LYS A 6 46.80 6.83 5.28
N THR A 7 46.99 5.90 6.24
CA THR A 7 45.94 5.00 6.70
C THR A 7 44.78 5.78 7.36
N MET A 8 45.11 6.79 8.20
CA MET A 8 44.08 7.65 8.82
C MET A 8 43.33 8.47 7.79
N GLU A 9 44.03 9.00 6.76
CA GLU A 9 43.38 9.73 5.66
C GLU A 9 42.42 8.83 4.88
N LEU A 10 42.77 7.57 4.56
CA LEU A 10 41.91 6.62 3.89
C LEU A 10 40.65 6.26 4.72
N ILE A 11 40.81 6.06 6.02
CA ILE A 11 39.69 5.81 6.92
C ILE A 11 38.74 7.03 6.95
N ALA A 12 39.34 8.25 7.07
CA ALA A 12 38.52 9.47 7.07
C ALA A 12 37.72 9.64 5.78
N TRP A 13 38.33 9.35 4.62
CA TRP A 13 37.60 9.35 3.35
C TRP A 13 36.48 8.29 3.30
N GLY A 14 36.74 7.08 3.79
CA GLY A 14 35.74 6.01 3.87
C GLY A 14 34.54 6.42 4.72
N VAL A 15 34.79 7.01 5.89
CA VAL A 15 33.72 7.53 6.77
C VAL A 15 32.96 8.68 6.10
N ALA A 16 33.63 9.60 5.43
CA ALA A 16 33.01 10.71 4.74
C ALA A 16 32.08 10.21 3.59
N ILE A 17 32.58 9.27 2.79
CA ILE A 17 31.77 8.67 1.70
C ILE A 17 30.57 7.95 2.26
N TYR A 18 30.72 7.15 3.32
CA TYR A 18 29.60 6.46 3.95
C TYR A 18 28.55 7.45 4.51
N ALA A 19 29.00 8.52 5.15
CA ALA A 19 28.12 9.57 5.64
C ALA A 19 27.35 10.27 4.49
N LEU A 20 28.02 10.52 3.35
CA LEU A 20 27.39 11.07 2.15
C LEU A 20 26.34 10.11 1.56
N ILE A 21 26.62 8.80 1.53
CA ILE A 21 25.66 7.79 1.10
C ILE A 21 24.43 7.81 2.03
N CYS A 22 24.64 7.80 3.34
CA CYS A 22 23.56 7.87 4.32
C CYS A 22 22.71 9.15 4.13
N ALA A 23 23.35 10.31 3.95
CA ALA A 23 22.65 11.57 3.70
C ALA A 23 21.85 11.51 2.39
N ALA A 24 22.43 11.01 1.30
CA ALA A 24 21.74 10.86 0.02
C ALA A 24 20.50 9.94 0.16
N VAL A 25 20.64 8.80 0.83
CA VAL A 25 19.52 7.88 1.09
C VAL A 25 18.46 8.56 1.95
N TYR A 26 18.82 9.30 3.00
CA TYR A 26 17.89 10.01 3.86
C TYR A 26 17.04 11.02 3.08
N PHE A 27 17.66 11.86 2.25
CA PHE A 27 16.94 12.87 1.48
C PHE A 27 16.14 12.29 0.30
N ALA A 28 16.60 11.17 -0.26
CA ALA A 28 15.95 10.51 -1.38
C ALA A 28 15.04 9.32 -0.98
N ASN A 29 14.85 9.02 0.33
CA ASN A 29 14.21 7.78 0.77
C ASN A 29 12.81 7.57 0.13
N ARG A 30 12.01 8.61 -0.02
CA ARG A 30 10.69 8.52 -0.67
C ARG A 30 10.76 8.15 -2.15
N ALA A 31 11.81 8.53 -2.87
CA ALA A 31 12.02 8.13 -4.26
C ALA A 31 12.35 6.64 -4.41
N PHE A 32 12.80 5.99 -3.33
CA PHE A 32 13.01 4.53 -3.29
C PHE A 32 11.76 3.76 -2.84
N ILE A 33 10.76 4.44 -2.29
CA ILE A 33 9.52 3.82 -1.79
C ILE A 33 8.38 4.00 -2.79
N TYR A 34 8.24 5.20 -3.38
CA TYR A 34 7.12 5.55 -4.24
C TYR A 34 7.57 5.74 -5.69
N PHE A 35 6.89 5.06 -6.61
CA PHE A 35 7.14 5.13 -8.05
C PHE A 35 5.87 5.60 -8.75
N PRO A 36 5.48 6.88 -8.61
CA PRO A 36 4.23 7.37 -9.13
C PRO A 36 4.18 7.34 -10.65
N ASP A 37 3.10 6.76 -11.18
CA ASP A 37 2.68 6.93 -12.56
C ASP A 37 1.55 7.98 -12.58
N PRO A 38 1.82 9.24 -13.00
CA PRO A 38 0.86 10.32 -12.95
C PRO A 38 -0.17 10.29 -14.08
N VAL A 39 -0.05 9.36 -15.03
CA VAL A 39 -0.92 9.31 -16.19
C VAL A 39 -2.37 9.07 -15.76
N ARG A 40 -3.24 10.04 -16.06
CA ARG A 40 -4.68 9.95 -15.82
C ARG A 40 -5.35 9.23 -16.97
N VAL A 41 -6.00 8.11 -16.67
CA VAL A 41 -6.78 7.31 -17.61
C VAL A 41 -8.21 7.25 -17.09
N ALA A 42 -9.19 7.49 -17.95
CA ALA A 42 -10.59 7.35 -17.55
C ALA A 42 -11.02 5.86 -17.64
N PRO A 43 -11.93 5.37 -16.75
CA PRO A 43 -12.39 3.98 -16.76
C PRO A 43 -12.92 3.51 -18.12
N GLY A 44 -13.63 4.37 -18.85
CA GLY A 44 -14.14 4.06 -20.19
C GLY A 44 -13.07 3.78 -21.23
N GLN A 45 -11.86 4.34 -21.10
CA GLN A 45 -10.75 4.12 -22.02
C GLN A 45 -10.16 2.70 -21.91
N VAL A 46 -10.43 2.01 -20.80
CA VAL A 46 -10.00 0.63 -20.55
C VAL A 46 -11.18 -0.35 -20.46
N GLY A 47 -12.34 0.03 -21.04
CA GLY A 47 -13.49 -0.85 -21.18
C GLY A 47 -14.36 -1.03 -19.91
N LEU A 48 -14.22 -0.19 -18.91
CA LEU A 48 -14.96 -0.28 -17.65
C LEU A 48 -16.23 0.60 -17.69
N ALA A 49 -17.25 0.19 -18.43
CA ALA A 49 -18.47 0.99 -18.68
C ALA A 49 -19.29 1.29 -17.41
N GLY A 50 -19.26 0.42 -16.39
CA GLY A 50 -20.00 0.59 -15.13
C GLY A 50 -19.23 1.34 -14.03
N VAL A 51 -17.99 1.72 -14.30
CA VAL A 51 -17.11 2.39 -13.34
C VAL A 51 -17.01 3.87 -13.70
N LYS A 52 -17.16 4.75 -12.71
CA LYS A 52 -17.06 6.21 -12.90
C LYS A 52 -15.82 6.74 -12.21
N GLU A 53 -15.19 7.71 -12.85
CA GLU A 53 -14.15 8.49 -12.19
C GLU A 53 -14.81 9.48 -11.21
N VAL A 54 -14.23 9.59 -10.02
CA VAL A 54 -14.67 10.51 -8.97
C VAL A 54 -13.48 11.28 -8.43
N GLU A 55 -13.76 12.49 -7.93
CA GLU A 55 -12.78 13.33 -7.27
C GLU A 55 -13.06 13.37 -5.76
N ILE A 56 -12.02 13.20 -4.96
CA ILE A 56 -12.09 13.23 -3.50
C ILE A 56 -11.14 14.32 -3.02
N VAL A 57 -11.70 15.40 -2.46
CA VAL A 57 -10.91 16.50 -1.90
C VAL A 57 -10.52 16.16 -0.47
N THR A 58 -9.23 16.12 -0.20
CA THR A 58 -8.68 15.83 1.14
C THR A 58 -8.73 17.05 2.04
N ALA A 59 -8.55 16.87 3.35
CA ALA A 59 -8.56 17.96 4.34
C ALA A 59 -7.46 19.03 4.10
N ASP A 60 -6.37 18.64 3.42
CA ASP A 60 -5.30 19.57 3.02
C ASP A 60 -5.48 20.12 1.58
N GLY A 61 -6.69 19.98 1.01
CA GLY A 61 -7.08 20.59 -0.28
C GLY A 61 -6.55 19.87 -1.52
N VAL A 62 -5.99 18.68 -1.39
CA VAL A 62 -5.51 17.88 -2.54
C VAL A 62 -6.68 17.12 -3.16
N ALA A 63 -6.85 17.24 -4.48
CA ALA A 63 -7.79 16.44 -5.24
C ALA A 63 -7.18 15.07 -5.57
N LEU A 64 -7.84 14.00 -5.12
CA LEU A 64 -7.50 12.63 -5.43
C LEU A 64 -8.47 12.08 -6.47
N VAL A 65 -7.97 11.27 -7.39
CA VAL A 65 -8.77 10.59 -8.41
C VAL A 65 -9.08 9.17 -7.94
N GLY A 66 -10.37 8.86 -7.87
CA GLY A 66 -10.86 7.51 -7.57
C GLY A 66 -11.68 6.95 -8.74
N TRP A 67 -11.74 5.62 -8.82
CA TRP A 67 -12.65 4.90 -9.71
C TRP A 67 -13.72 4.20 -8.87
N TYR A 68 -14.96 4.59 -9.08
CA TYR A 68 -16.08 4.15 -8.27
C TYR A 68 -17.12 3.35 -9.07
N ALA A 69 -17.55 2.22 -8.51
CA ALA A 69 -18.71 1.47 -8.93
C ALA A 69 -19.62 1.20 -7.70
N PRO A 70 -20.94 1.44 -7.77
CA PRO A 70 -21.84 1.11 -6.66
C PRO A 70 -21.98 -0.39 -6.49
N ALA A 71 -22.20 -0.85 -5.25
CA ALA A 71 -22.53 -2.23 -4.96
C ALA A 71 -23.95 -2.58 -5.41
N GLN A 72 -24.16 -3.82 -5.84
CA GLN A 72 -25.52 -4.40 -5.93
C GLN A 72 -26.06 -4.64 -4.51
N GLU A 73 -27.37 -4.78 -4.41
CA GLU A 73 -28.04 -5.02 -3.13
C GLU A 73 -27.44 -6.23 -2.40
N GLY A 74 -27.15 -6.06 -1.12
CA GLY A 74 -26.55 -7.09 -0.27
C GLY A 74 -25.05 -7.35 -0.46
N LYS A 75 -24.41 -6.67 -1.42
CA LYS A 75 -22.96 -6.83 -1.65
C LYS A 75 -22.16 -5.75 -0.90
N PRO A 76 -20.95 -6.06 -0.38
CA PRO A 76 -20.06 -5.08 0.22
C PRO A 76 -19.40 -4.17 -0.83
N THR A 77 -18.84 -3.06 -0.35
CA THR A 77 -18.02 -2.14 -1.15
C THR A 77 -16.55 -2.29 -0.79
N ILE A 78 -15.71 -2.52 -1.78
CA ILE A 78 -14.27 -2.63 -1.64
C ILE A 78 -13.64 -1.25 -1.78
N LEU A 79 -12.95 -0.79 -0.74
CA LEU A 79 -12.07 0.37 -0.77
C LEU A 79 -10.65 -0.11 -1.01
N TYR A 80 -10.15 0.10 -2.23
CA TYR A 80 -8.91 -0.49 -2.72
C TYR A 80 -7.75 0.49 -2.67
N PHE A 81 -6.66 0.09 -2.01
CA PHE A 81 -5.38 0.80 -1.93
C PHE A 81 -4.30 0.01 -2.66
N HIS A 82 -3.74 0.59 -3.71
CA HIS A 82 -2.73 -0.05 -4.54
C HIS A 82 -1.32 0.01 -3.93
N GLY A 83 -0.40 -0.75 -4.51
CA GLY A 83 1.01 -0.79 -4.13
C GLY A 83 1.81 0.48 -4.51
N ASN A 84 3.14 0.37 -4.47
CA ASN A 84 4.07 1.49 -4.65
C ASN A 84 4.29 1.95 -6.10
N ALA A 85 3.75 1.22 -7.07
CA ALA A 85 3.87 1.53 -8.50
C ALA A 85 2.52 1.34 -9.20
N SER A 86 2.40 1.82 -10.46
CA SER A 86 1.19 1.62 -11.25
C SER A 86 0.07 2.63 -10.95
N ASN A 87 -1.06 2.50 -11.60
CA ASN A 87 -2.28 3.28 -11.43
C ASN A 87 -3.52 2.39 -11.65
N ALA A 88 -4.72 2.95 -11.58
CA ALA A 88 -5.98 2.21 -11.73
C ALA A 88 -6.08 1.46 -13.07
N ALA A 89 -5.55 2.02 -14.17
CA ALA A 89 -5.63 1.39 -15.49
C ALA A 89 -4.92 0.03 -15.55
N ASN A 90 -3.82 -0.12 -14.82
CA ASN A 90 -3.10 -1.39 -14.74
C ASN A 90 -3.86 -2.47 -13.95
N ARG A 91 -4.89 -2.09 -13.20
CA ARG A 91 -5.76 -3.00 -12.43
C ARG A 91 -7.15 -3.15 -13.07
N ALA A 92 -7.35 -2.65 -14.30
CA ALA A 92 -8.64 -2.69 -14.98
C ALA A 92 -9.27 -4.12 -15.04
N PRO A 93 -8.54 -5.21 -15.35
CA PRO A 93 -9.11 -6.56 -15.32
C PRO A 93 -9.65 -6.96 -13.94
N ARG A 94 -8.93 -6.64 -12.86
CA ARG A 94 -9.34 -6.90 -11.48
C ARG A 94 -10.55 -6.06 -11.10
N ILE A 95 -10.55 -4.79 -11.46
CA ILE A 95 -11.66 -3.85 -11.24
C ILE A 95 -12.92 -4.36 -11.97
N ALA A 96 -12.77 -4.83 -13.21
CA ALA A 96 -13.86 -5.41 -13.98
C ALA A 96 -14.46 -6.63 -13.28
N ALA A 97 -13.65 -7.56 -12.80
CA ALA A 97 -14.11 -8.76 -12.10
C ALA A 97 -14.89 -8.40 -10.83
N ILE A 98 -14.35 -7.50 -10.01
CA ILE A 98 -15.02 -7.01 -8.79
C ILE A 98 -16.40 -6.43 -9.11
N ALA A 99 -16.48 -5.55 -10.12
CA ALA A 99 -17.72 -4.92 -10.52
C ALA A 99 -18.72 -5.90 -11.16
N GLN A 100 -18.25 -6.86 -11.97
CA GLN A 100 -19.08 -7.90 -12.59
C GLN A 100 -19.72 -8.83 -11.56
N ASP A 101 -19.02 -9.14 -10.47
CA ASP A 101 -19.55 -9.92 -9.36
C ASP A 101 -20.53 -9.13 -8.46
N GLY A 102 -20.81 -7.87 -8.81
CA GLY A 102 -21.75 -7.00 -8.14
C GLY A 102 -21.23 -6.34 -6.87
N PHE A 103 -19.94 -6.47 -6.55
CA PHE A 103 -19.35 -5.72 -5.45
C PHE A 103 -19.23 -4.24 -5.79
N GLY A 104 -19.45 -3.37 -4.79
CA GLY A 104 -19.05 -1.98 -4.92
C GLY A 104 -17.53 -1.86 -4.90
N LEU A 105 -17.01 -0.81 -5.53
CA LEU A 105 -15.59 -0.53 -5.55
C LEU A 105 -15.35 0.98 -5.46
N LEU A 106 -14.39 1.38 -4.64
CA LEU A 106 -13.66 2.63 -4.78
C LEU A 106 -12.17 2.30 -4.85
N TYR A 107 -11.61 2.34 -6.05
CA TYR A 107 -10.17 2.24 -6.25
C TYR A 107 -9.59 3.64 -6.12
N LEU A 108 -8.74 3.88 -5.13
CA LEU A 108 -8.10 5.16 -4.89
C LEU A 108 -6.73 5.20 -5.59
N ASN A 109 -6.53 6.14 -6.51
CA ASN A 109 -5.17 6.47 -6.94
C ASN A 109 -4.52 7.32 -5.83
N ASN A 110 -3.41 6.85 -5.30
CA ASN A 110 -2.63 7.57 -4.29
C ASN A 110 -2.16 8.93 -4.81
N ARG A 111 -1.76 9.83 -3.91
CA ARG A 111 -1.16 11.13 -4.28
C ARG A 111 -0.03 10.95 -5.29
N GLY A 112 -0.08 11.73 -6.39
CA GLY A 112 0.88 11.68 -7.49
C GLY A 112 0.65 10.56 -8.50
N TYR A 113 -0.32 9.67 -8.28
CA TYR A 113 -0.66 8.58 -9.19
C TYR A 113 -1.97 8.84 -9.92
N GLY A 114 -2.08 8.38 -11.17
CA GLY A 114 -3.34 8.31 -11.93
C GLY A 114 -4.13 9.62 -12.01
N GLY A 115 -3.46 10.77 -12.02
CA GLY A 115 -4.07 12.09 -12.04
C GLY A 115 -4.37 12.70 -10.66
N SER A 116 -4.14 11.96 -9.56
CA SER A 116 -4.22 12.52 -8.20
C SER A 116 -3.12 13.55 -7.96
N GLY A 117 -3.47 14.65 -7.30
CA GLY A 117 -2.52 15.70 -6.94
C GLY A 117 -1.58 15.32 -5.81
N GLY A 118 -0.67 16.23 -5.47
CA GLY A 118 0.22 16.11 -4.29
C GLY A 118 1.37 15.14 -4.47
N LYS A 119 2.01 14.81 -3.33
CA LYS A 119 3.14 13.85 -3.26
C LYS A 119 2.86 12.81 -2.18
N PRO A 120 3.15 11.53 -2.41
CA PRO A 120 2.88 10.48 -1.44
C PRO A 120 3.81 10.56 -0.23
N SER A 121 3.28 10.18 0.93
CA SER A 121 3.99 9.85 2.15
C SER A 121 3.12 8.93 3.00
N GLU A 122 3.70 8.23 3.95
CA GLU A 122 2.95 7.35 4.86
C GLU A 122 1.81 8.09 5.57
N GLU A 123 2.12 9.26 6.15
CA GLU A 123 1.14 10.10 6.84
C GLU A 123 0.00 10.55 5.92
N LYS A 124 0.36 11.03 4.73
CA LYS A 124 -0.64 11.54 3.77
C LYS A 124 -1.49 10.42 3.18
N ASN A 125 -0.87 9.29 2.84
CA ASN A 125 -1.58 8.12 2.35
C ASN A 125 -2.57 7.57 3.40
N ALA A 126 -2.22 7.60 4.69
CA ALA A 126 -3.13 7.23 5.76
C ALA A 126 -4.31 8.23 5.89
N ALA A 127 -4.06 9.52 5.76
CA ALA A 127 -5.11 10.56 5.76
C ALA A 127 -6.03 10.43 4.54
N ASP A 128 -5.47 10.12 3.36
CA ASP A 128 -6.22 9.90 2.13
C ASP A 128 -7.13 8.67 2.21
N ALA A 129 -6.67 7.61 2.88
CA ALA A 129 -7.50 6.44 3.13
C ALA A 129 -8.74 6.78 3.97
N ILE A 130 -8.58 7.65 4.96
CA ILE A 130 -9.71 8.16 5.77
C ILE A 130 -10.65 9.01 4.91
N ALA A 131 -10.11 9.92 4.09
CA ALA A 131 -10.92 10.75 3.19
C ALA A 131 -11.73 9.92 2.19
N ALA A 132 -11.12 8.87 1.62
CA ALA A 132 -11.79 7.95 0.71
C ALA A 132 -12.91 7.14 1.39
N TYR A 133 -12.67 6.69 2.63
CA TYR A 133 -13.68 6.04 3.44
C TYR A 133 -14.85 6.98 3.77
N ASP A 134 -14.55 8.19 4.23
CA ASP A 134 -15.56 9.19 4.59
C ASP A 134 -16.37 9.63 3.34
N TYR A 135 -15.74 9.65 2.15
CA TYR A 135 -16.40 9.83 0.87
C TYR A 135 -17.42 8.71 0.59
N LEU A 136 -17.07 7.42 0.76
CA LEU A 136 -18.03 6.32 0.60
C LEU A 136 -19.22 6.44 1.56
N VAL A 137 -18.95 6.79 2.83
CA VAL A 137 -19.99 7.00 3.82
C VAL A 137 -20.91 8.16 3.42
N SER A 138 -20.37 9.25 2.86
CA SER A 138 -21.17 10.39 2.36
C SER A 138 -22.07 10.03 1.17
N LEU A 139 -21.71 8.99 0.40
CA LEU A 139 -22.56 8.42 -0.66
C LEU A 139 -23.66 7.46 -0.11
N GLY A 140 -23.72 7.29 1.21
CA GLY A 140 -24.69 6.39 1.86
C GLY A 140 -24.23 4.93 1.97
N VAL A 141 -22.95 4.61 1.68
CA VAL A 141 -22.43 3.25 1.87
C VAL A 141 -22.30 2.97 3.37
N PRO A 142 -22.98 1.94 3.90
CA PRO A 142 -22.92 1.62 5.32
C PRO A 142 -21.50 1.20 5.74
N ALA A 143 -21.00 1.73 6.85
CA ALA A 143 -19.63 1.47 7.35
C ALA A 143 -19.34 -0.04 7.53
N ASN A 144 -20.35 -0.80 7.98
CA ASN A 144 -20.27 -2.25 8.18
C ASN A 144 -20.34 -3.08 6.90
N THR A 145 -20.37 -2.45 5.73
CA THR A 145 -20.28 -3.09 4.40
C THR A 145 -19.01 -2.71 3.66
N ILE A 146 -18.18 -1.81 4.22
CA ILE A 146 -16.92 -1.40 3.59
C ILE A 146 -15.81 -2.40 3.94
N VAL A 147 -15.16 -2.95 2.92
CA VAL A 147 -13.98 -3.83 3.03
C VAL A 147 -12.76 -3.05 2.56
N ALA A 148 -11.78 -2.84 3.44
CA ALA A 148 -10.50 -2.25 3.05
C ALA A 148 -9.61 -3.30 2.39
N TYR A 149 -9.21 -3.08 1.15
CA TYR A 149 -8.30 -3.96 0.42
C TYR A 149 -6.96 -3.23 0.22
N GLY A 150 -5.88 -3.79 0.77
CA GLY A 150 -4.54 -3.23 0.63
C GLY A 150 -3.59 -4.18 -0.09
N GLU A 151 -3.07 -3.75 -1.25
CA GLU A 151 -2.08 -4.49 -2.03
C GLU A 151 -0.68 -3.98 -1.73
N SER A 152 0.25 -4.84 -1.33
CA SER A 152 1.66 -4.48 -1.11
C SER A 152 1.78 -3.29 -0.15
N LEU A 153 2.38 -2.17 -0.58
CA LEU A 153 2.47 -0.92 0.22
C LEU A 153 1.10 -0.40 0.67
N GLY A 154 0.03 -0.60 -0.14
CA GLY A 154 -1.34 -0.24 0.20
C GLY A 154 -1.89 -0.99 1.42
N SER A 155 -1.26 -2.09 1.83
CA SER A 155 -1.61 -2.78 3.08
C SER A 155 -1.45 -1.85 4.30
N GLY A 156 -0.49 -0.92 4.26
CA GLY A 156 -0.31 0.07 5.31
C GLY A 156 -1.47 1.05 5.41
N GLN A 157 -2.04 1.46 4.27
CA GLN A 157 -3.24 2.32 4.25
C GLN A 157 -4.47 1.60 4.80
N ALA A 158 -4.68 0.34 4.39
CA ALA A 158 -5.78 -0.49 4.89
C ALA A 158 -5.68 -0.69 6.40
N ILE A 159 -4.49 -1.01 6.93
CA ILE A 159 -4.23 -1.18 8.35
C ILE A 159 -4.45 0.16 9.10
N ALA A 160 -3.88 1.26 8.61
CA ALA A 160 -4.04 2.58 9.23
C ALA A 160 -5.52 2.98 9.30
N LEU A 161 -6.29 2.75 8.23
CA LEU A 161 -7.73 2.98 8.20
C LEU A 161 -8.46 2.13 9.25
N ALA A 162 -8.17 0.83 9.31
CA ALA A 162 -8.81 -0.11 10.24
C ALA A 162 -8.56 0.22 11.73
N THR A 163 -7.51 1.00 12.04
CA THR A 163 -7.28 1.52 13.40
C THR A 163 -8.14 2.74 13.75
N LYS A 164 -8.77 3.39 12.77
CA LYS A 164 -9.48 4.67 12.90
C LYS A 164 -10.96 4.61 12.52
N ARG A 165 -11.37 3.63 11.74
CA ARG A 165 -12.73 3.48 11.21
C ARG A 165 -13.21 2.04 11.37
N SER A 166 -14.52 1.86 11.53
CA SER A 166 -15.15 0.54 11.52
C SER A 166 -15.24 0.04 10.08
N LEU A 167 -14.91 -1.22 9.86
CA LEU A 167 -14.92 -1.90 8.56
C LEU A 167 -15.62 -3.25 8.68
N ALA A 168 -16.22 -3.72 7.58
CA ALA A 168 -16.73 -5.08 7.47
C ALA A 168 -15.61 -6.12 7.58
N ALA A 169 -14.50 -5.86 6.90
CA ALA A 169 -13.30 -6.70 6.91
C ALA A 169 -12.10 -5.91 6.34
N MET A 170 -10.93 -6.51 6.46
CA MET A 170 -9.69 -6.06 5.82
C MET A 170 -9.06 -7.21 5.05
N VAL A 171 -8.71 -6.99 3.78
CA VAL A 171 -7.97 -7.92 2.94
C VAL A 171 -6.60 -7.33 2.66
N LEU A 172 -5.55 -8.10 2.94
CA LEU A 172 -4.16 -7.71 2.75
C LEU A 172 -3.51 -8.66 1.75
N GLU A 173 -3.21 -8.18 0.55
CA GLU A 173 -2.53 -8.95 -0.50
C GLU A 173 -1.05 -8.62 -0.52
N SER A 174 -0.19 -9.63 -0.42
CA SER A 174 1.28 -9.49 -0.36
C SER A 174 1.73 -8.39 0.60
N PRO A 175 1.23 -8.37 1.86
CA PRO A 175 1.50 -7.27 2.78
C PRO A 175 2.91 -7.33 3.35
N LEU A 176 3.48 -6.14 3.67
CA LEU A 176 4.77 -6.00 4.33
C LEU A 176 4.61 -5.75 5.83
N THR A 177 5.56 -6.22 6.63
CA THR A 177 5.63 -5.91 8.07
C THR A 177 6.04 -4.47 8.34
N SER A 178 7.03 -3.98 7.55
CA SER A 178 7.46 -2.58 7.48
C SER A 178 8.34 -2.36 6.24
N VAL A 179 8.46 -1.11 5.79
CA VAL A 179 9.41 -0.75 4.71
C VAL A 179 10.84 -1.05 5.15
N ILE A 180 11.15 -0.85 6.43
CA ILE A 180 12.48 -1.17 6.97
C ILE A 180 12.79 -2.66 6.84
N ASP A 181 11.84 -3.54 7.14
CA ASP A 181 12.06 -4.99 7.05
C ASP A 181 12.29 -5.44 5.60
N VAL A 182 11.55 -4.86 4.64
CA VAL A 182 11.78 -5.11 3.20
C VAL A 182 13.17 -4.64 2.80
N ALA A 183 13.55 -3.43 3.18
CA ALA A 183 14.86 -2.85 2.83
C ALA A 183 16.04 -3.60 3.46
N LYS A 184 15.88 -4.17 4.65
CA LYS A 184 16.93 -4.97 5.33
C LYS A 184 17.42 -6.16 4.51
N GLY A 185 16.57 -6.74 3.68
CA GLY A 185 16.96 -7.87 2.82
C GLY A 185 18.10 -7.53 1.86
N THR A 186 18.15 -6.27 1.39
CA THR A 186 19.18 -5.81 0.44
C THR A 186 20.19 -4.84 1.05
N TYR A 187 19.75 -3.97 1.96
CA TYR A 187 20.53 -2.84 2.47
C TYR A 187 20.88 -2.98 3.95
N PHE A 188 21.18 -4.21 4.41
CA PHE A 188 21.48 -4.54 5.82
C PHE A 188 22.67 -3.76 6.40
N TRP A 189 23.57 -3.24 5.55
CA TRP A 189 24.74 -2.47 5.92
C TRP A 189 24.47 -0.97 6.16
N LEU A 190 23.23 -0.50 5.88
CA LEU A 190 22.80 0.87 6.16
C LEU A 190 22.04 0.94 7.50
N PRO A 191 22.12 2.06 8.23
CA PRO A 191 21.36 2.29 9.44
C PRO A 191 19.91 2.69 9.10
N LEU A 192 19.15 1.76 8.52
CA LEU A 192 17.83 1.99 7.91
C LEU A 192 16.83 2.64 8.86
N ASN A 193 16.90 2.32 10.16
CA ASN A 193 16.03 2.94 11.17
C ASN A 193 16.23 4.47 11.32
N LEU A 194 17.39 5.00 10.89
CA LEU A 194 17.69 6.43 10.90
C LEU A 194 17.40 7.07 9.53
N LEU A 195 17.40 6.30 8.46
CA LEU A 195 17.34 6.80 7.09
C LEU A 195 15.94 6.77 6.50
N ILE A 196 15.09 5.80 6.87
CA ILE A 196 13.74 5.64 6.32
C ILE A 196 12.75 6.42 7.20
N VAL A 197 12.07 7.38 6.60
CA VAL A 197 11.08 8.23 7.27
C VAL A 197 9.70 7.57 7.23
N ASP A 198 9.30 7.09 6.05
CA ASP A 198 8.00 6.43 5.85
C ASP A 198 8.17 4.92 6.12
N THR A 199 7.96 4.52 7.36
CA THR A 199 8.34 3.20 7.87
C THR A 199 7.27 2.14 7.70
N TYR A 200 5.99 2.53 7.65
CA TYR A 200 4.84 1.61 7.56
C TYR A 200 4.96 0.47 8.59
N LYS A 201 4.88 0.79 9.87
CA LYS A 201 4.97 -0.17 11.00
C LYS A 201 3.75 -1.08 11.08
N ASN A 202 3.50 -1.83 10.02
CA ASN A 202 2.26 -2.60 9.85
C ASN A 202 2.11 -3.71 10.88
N GLU A 203 3.20 -4.40 11.26
CA GLU A 203 3.16 -5.46 12.29
C GLU A 203 2.84 -4.92 13.68
N GLU A 204 3.25 -3.68 13.98
CA GLU A 204 2.87 -3.02 15.23
C GLU A 204 1.42 -2.54 15.17
N ASN A 205 1.02 -1.90 14.05
CA ASN A 205 -0.25 -1.23 13.89
C ASN A 205 -1.43 -2.21 13.75
N ILE A 206 -1.25 -3.37 13.11
CA ILE A 206 -2.32 -4.35 12.88
C ILE A 206 -2.96 -4.85 14.18
N ARG A 207 -2.24 -4.82 15.30
CA ARG A 207 -2.72 -5.19 16.63
C ARG A 207 -3.84 -4.28 17.15
N TYR A 208 -3.94 -3.07 16.59
CA TYR A 208 -4.99 -2.09 16.92
C TYR A 208 -6.17 -2.13 15.97
N ALA A 209 -6.06 -2.84 14.84
CA ALA A 209 -7.17 -3.06 13.93
C ALA A 209 -8.15 -4.07 14.53
N ARG A 210 -9.45 -3.75 14.48
CA ARG A 210 -10.52 -4.61 15.05
C ARG A 210 -11.34 -5.34 13.98
N ALA A 211 -11.15 -4.97 12.71
CA ALA A 211 -11.85 -5.63 11.61
C ALA A 211 -11.34 -7.07 11.40
N PRO A 212 -12.20 -8.00 10.98
CA PRO A 212 -11.77 -9.31 10.47
C PRO A 212 -10.68 -9.17 9.41
N VAL A 213 -9.65 -10.01 9.44
CA VAL A 213 -8.49 -9.91 8.56
C VAL A 213 -8.35 -11.16 7.68
N LEU A 214 -8.20 -10.95 6.37
CA LEU A 214 -7.76 -11.97 5.43
C LEU A 214 -6.40 -11.57 4.85
N VAL A 215 -5.37 -12.39 5.07
CA VAL A 215 -4.06 -12.23 4.45
C VAL A 215 -3.97 -13.17 3.26
N LEU A 216 -3.58 -12.64 2.09
CA LEU A 216 -3.31 -13.38 0.86
C LEU A 216 -1.83 -13.17 0.52
N HIS A 217 -1.06 -14.27 0.30
CA HIS A 217 0.35 -14.13 -0.02
C HIS A 217 0.83 -15.23 -0.97
N GLY A 218 1.70 -14.86 -1.91
CA GLY A 218 2.35 -15.81 -2.80
C GLY A 218 3.59 -16.44 -2.14
N GLU A 219 3.72 -17.76 -2.20
CA GLU A 219 4.89 -18.44 -1.64
C GLU A 219 6.18 -18.09 -2.39
N ARG A 220 6.05 -17.71 -3.67
CA ARG A 220 7.17 -17.31 -4.55
C ARG A 220 7.32 -15.80 -4.71
N ASP A 221 6.79 -15.04 -3.76
CA ASP A 221 6.94 -13.58 -3.77
C ASP A 221 8.41 -13.20 -3.55
N GLY A 222 9.05 -12.71 -4.62
CA GLY A 222 10.46 -12.30 -4.61
C GLY A 222 10.68 -10.84 -4.17
N VAL A 223 9.60 -10.11 -3.88
CA VAL A 223 9.66 -8.70 -3.44
C VAL A 223 9.42 -8.60 -1.94
N ILE A 224 8.32 -9.18 -1.48
CA ILE A 224 7.96 -9.25 -0.07
C ILE A 224 7.88 -10.72 0.33
N PRO A 225 8.85 -11.25 1.08
CA PRO A 225 8.84 -12.65 1.50
C PRO A 225 7.55 -13.05 2.23
N VAL A 226 7.05 -14.24 1.94
CA VAL A 226 5.78 -14.78 2.51
C VAL A 226 5.78 -14.76 4.05
N GLU A 227 6.95 -14.85 4.67
CA GLU A 227 7.14 -14.75 6.12
C GLU A 227 6.62 -13.44 6.70
N MET A 228 6.65 -12.34 5.92
CA MET A 228 6.10 -11.06 6.38
C MET A 228 4.57 -11.14 6.48
N GLY A 229 3.89 -11.72 5.50
CA GLY A 229 2.45 -11.98 5.58
C GLY A 229 2.08 -12.90 6.75
N MET A 230 2.88 -13.94 6.98
CA MET A 230 2.70 -14.84 8.12
C MET A 230 2.92 -14.14 9.47
N ARG A 231 3.88 -13.20 9.57
CA ARG A 231 4.10 -12.39 10.76
C ARG A 231 2.91 -11.47 11.02
N LEU A 232 2.41 -10.77 10.01
CA LEU A 232 1.21 -9.93 10.10
C LEU A 232 -0.02 -10.75 10.51
N PHE A 233 -0.22 -11.92 9.91
CA PHE A 233 -1.31 -12.81 10.31
C PHE A 233 -1.20 -13.18 11.80
N ARG A 234 -0.01 -13.54 12.30
CA ARG A 234 0.18 -13.84 13.72
C ARG A 234 -0.12 -12.65 14.63
N ALA A 235 0.27 -11.44 14.20
CA ALA A 235 0.09 -10.20 14.97
C ALA A 235 -1.35 -9.67 14.98
N ALA A 236 -2.15 -9.99 13.95
CA ALA A 236 -3.53 -9.54 13.81
C ALA A 236 -4.45 -10.15 14.88
N ASN A 237 -5.51 -9.40 15.23
CA ASN A 237 -6.58 -9.87 16.12
C ASN A 237 -7.50 -10.88 15.42
N GLU A 238 -8.20 -11.70 16.19
CA GLU A 238 -9.30 -12.54 15.68
C GLU A 238 -10.55 -11.68 15.39
N PRO A 239 -11.39 -12.08 14.40
CA PRO A 239 -11.21 -13.23 13.53
C PRO A 239 -10.25 -12.93 12.38
N LYS A 240 -9.39 -13.91 12.04
CA LYS A 240 -8.40 -13.78 10.98
C LYS A 240 -8.23 -15.06 10.17
N ARG A 241 -7.86 -14.91 8.90
CA ARG A 241 -7.52 -16.02 7.99
C ARG A 241 -6.30 -15.68 7.18
N ILE A 242 -5.58 -16.70 6.72
CA ILE A 242 -4.49 -16.57 5.77
C ILE A 242 -4.66 -17.62 4.66
N LYS A 243 -4.42 -17.22 3.42
CA LYS A 243 -4.31 -18.12 2.26
C LYS A 243 -2.98 -17.88 1.58
N ILE A 244 -2.17 -18.93 1.50
CA ILE A 244 -0.90 -18.94 0.78
C ILE A 244 -1.14 -19.57 -0.60
N PHE A 245 -0.58 -18.95 -1.63
CA PHE A 245 -0.65 -19.41 -3.02
C PHE A 245 0.71 -20.01 -3.41
N PRO A 246 0.84 -21.36 -3.56
CA PRO A 246 2.14 -22.01 -3.76
C PRO A 246 2.90 -21.56 -5.01
N ASN A 247 2.18 -21.12 -6.05
CA ASN A 247 2.77 -20.62 -7.30
C ASN A 247 2.70 -19.11 -7.44
N GLY A 248 2.02 -18.41 -6.50
CA GLY A 248 1.83 -16.97 -6.52
C GLY A 248 3.16 -16.23 -6.28
N ARG A 249 3.34 -15.14 -7.00
CA ARG A 249 4.42 -14.16 -6.84
C ARG A 249 3.86 -12.87 -6.27
N HIS A 250 4.64 -11.80 -6.33
CA HIS A 250 4.16 -10.46 -5.98
C HIS A 250 3.09 -10.01 -6.98
N VAL A 251 1.95 -9.53 -6.53
CA VAL A 251 0.84 -8.91 -7.30
C VAL A 251 0.18 -9.73 -8.42
N ASP A 252 0.48 -11.03 -8.57
CA ASP A 252 -0.15 -11.92 -9.54
C ASP A 252 -1.22 -12.87 -8.92
N LEU A 253 -1.56 -12.68 -7.65
CA LEU A 253 -2.46 -13.59 -6.95
C LEU A 253 -3.86 -13.63 -7.55
N PHE A 254 -4.29 -12.57 -8.22
CA PHE A 254 -5.54 -12.54 -8.98
C PHE A 254 -5.57 -13.64 -10.06
N GLU A 255 -4.47 -13.85 -10.78
CA GLU A 255 -4.32 -14.89 -11.79
C GLU A 255 -4.30 -16.30 -11.20
N HIS A 256 -4.00 -16.42 -9.90
CA HIS A 256 -4.00 -17.66 -9.13
C HIS A 256 -5.30 -17.90 -8.34
N GLY A 257 -6.36 -17.14 -8.61
CA GLY A 257 -7.65 -17.31 -7.96
C GLY A 257 -7.73 -16.67 -6.57
N ALA A 258 -7.09 -15.53 -6.38
CA ALA A 258 -7.28 -14.71 -5.20
C ALA A 258 -8.62 -13.97 -5.19
N TRP A 259 -9.27 -13.96 -6.36
CA TRP A 259 -10.63 -13.44 -6.55
C TRP A 259 -11.55 -14.56 -7.03
#